data_505c40304eed7522086361364ba0ef94
#
_entry.id   505c40304eed7522086361364ba0ef94
#
_cell.length_a   1.000
_cell.length_b   1.000
_cell.length_c   1.000
_cell.angle_alpha   90.00
_cell.angle_beta   90.00
_cell.angle_gamma   90.00
#
_symmetry.space_group_name_H-M   'P 1'
#
loop_
_entity.id
_entity.type
_entity.pdbx_description
1 polymer ?
#
loop_
_entity_poly.entity_id
_entity_poly.type
_entity_poly.pdbx_seq_one_letter_code
_entity_poly.pdbx_strand_id
1 'polypeptide(L)'
;VIGNAIYKIYEFLGYNCVGINHLGDWGTQFGKLITAYKMWGNAEAVEKDGISELMRIYVKFHEEAEKDPSLNDTARAWFVKMQDGDEEAISLWKWFKDISLKEFERVYKTLDVSFDSYAGESFYNDKMAAVVEELKEKNLLKESNGAMIVDLEDAKMPPCLIIRSDGGTLYATRDITAALYRKKTYDFEKCI
;
A
#
# COMPACT_ATOMS: atom_id res chain seq x y z
N VAL A 1 -11.82 12.18 6.57
CA VAL A 1 -12.56 13.14 7.41
C VAL A 1 -11.92 13.28 8.78
N ILE A 2 -11.76 12.19 9.58
CA ILE A 2 -11.20 12.27 10.94
C ILE A 2 -9.78 12.84 10.93
N GLY A 3 -8.88 12.30 10.12
CA GLY A 3 -7.51 12.80 10.00
C GLY A 3 -7.44 14.28 9.62
N ASN A 4 -8.29 14.73 8.68
CA ASN A 4 -8.35 16.14 8.31
C ASN A 4 -8.87 17.03 9.44
N ALA A 5 -9.83 16.56 10.24
CA ALA A 5 -10.30 17.31 11.41
C ALA A 5 -9.18 17.49 12.43
N ILE A 6 -8.41 16.43 12.71
CA ILE A 6 -7.23 16.48 13.60
C ILE A 6 -6.19 17.43 13.03
N TYR A 7 -5.88 17.34 11.72
CA TYR A 7 -4.95 18.22 11.03
C TYR A 7 -5.35 19.69 11.24
N LYS A 8 -6.61 20.05 10.97
CA LYS A 8 -7.13 21.42 11.12
C LYS A 8 -7.10 21.91 12.56
N ILE A 9 -7.34 21.04 13.56
CA ILE A 9 -7.24 21.41 14.98
C ILE A 9 -5.79 21.75 15.34
N TYR A 10 -4.82 20.92 14.96
CA TYR A 10 -3.41 21.18 15.24
C TYR A 10 -2.89 22.42 14.49
N GLU A 11 -3.28 22.62 13.23
CA GLU A 11 -2.97 23.81 12.47
C GLU A 11 -3.51 25.08 13.16
N PHE A 12 -4.77 25.05 13.62
CA PHE A 12 -5.39 26.14 14.39
C PHE A 12 -4.66 26.45 15.69
N LEU A 13 -4.12 25.43 16.35
CA LEU A 13 -3.29 25.58 17.57
C LEU A 13 -1.88 26.09 17.29
N GLY A 14 -1.51 26.36 16.04
CA GLY A 14 -0.22 26.93 15.65
C GLY A 14 0.88 25.90 15.39
N TYR A 15 0.56 24.61 15.27
CA TYR A 15 1.52 23.58 14.89
C TYR A 15 1.77 23.61 13.37
N ASN A 16 3.00 23.31 12.99
CA ASN A 16 3.34 23.02 11.61
C ASN A 16 2.93 21.58 11.28
N CYS A 17 1.88 21.41 10.51
CA CYS A 17 1.29 20.12 10.21
C CYS A 17 1.70 19.63 8.81
N VAL A 18 1.92 18.33 8.66
CA VAL A 18 2.13 17.67 7.38
C VAL A 18 1.07 16.58 7.19
N GLY A 19 0.17 16.78 6.25
CA GLY A 19 -0.89 15.84 5.89
C GLY A 19 -0.40 14.85 4.85
N ILE A 20 -0.39 13.55 5.18
CA ILE A 20 0.07 12.49 4.28
C ILE A 20 -1.12 11.62 3.90
N ASN A 21 -1.36 11.48 2.60
CA ASN A 21 -2.28 10.48 2.07
C ASN A 21 -1.53 9.16 1.86
N HIS A 22 -1.55 8.30 2.87
CA HIS A 22 -0.92 6.99 2.81
C HIS A 22 -1.84 5.99 2.11
N LEU A 23 -1.88 6.06 0.79
CA LEU A 23 -2.73 5.19 -0.03
C LEU A 23 -2.24 3.74 0.01
N GLY A 24 -3.18 2.80 0.11
CA GLY A 24 -2.94 1.37 -0.10
C GLY A 24 -2.80 1.04 -1.59
N ASP A 25 -1.77 1.60 -2.23
CA ASP A 25 -1.55 1.52 -3.68
C ASP A 25 -0.62 0.37 -4.09
N TRP A 26 -0.39 -0.59 -3.20
CA TRP A 26 0.44 -1.75 -3.45
C TRP A 26 -0.09 -3.00 -2.74
N GLY A 27 -0.18 -4.12 -3.47
CA GLY A 27 -0.65 -5.37 -2.89
C GLY A 27 -1.31 -6.31 -3.90
N THR A 28 -1.69 -7.50 -3.43
CA THR A 28 -2.31 -8.55 -4.26
C THR A 28 -3.63 -8.12 -4.90
N GLN A 29 -4.31 -7.11 -4.37
CA GLN A 29 -5.53 -6.53 -4.96
C GLN A 29 -5.27 -5.99 -6.38
N PHE A 30 -4.08 -5.46 -6.65
CA PHE A 30 -3.71 -5.04 -8.00
C PHE A 30 -3.46 -6.23 -8.93
N GLY A 31 -2.89 -7.32 -8.42
CA GLY A 31 -2.80 -8.56 -9.19
C GLY A 31 -4.19 -9.10 -9.60
N LYS A 32 -5.18 -9.01 -8.70
CA LYS A 32 -6.57 -9.35 -9.00
C LYS A 32 -7.16 -8.43 -10.06
N LEU A 33 -6.95 -7.12 -9.93
CA LEU A 33 -7.45 -6.15 -10.89
C LEU A 33 -6.80 -6.30 -12.27
N ILE A 34 -5.49 -6.56 -12.33
CA ILE A 34 -4.79 -6.85 -13.60
C ILE A 34 -5.36 -8.12 -14.23
N THR A 35 -5.55 -9.19 -13.46
CA THR A 35 -6.18 -10.43 -13.95
C THR A 35 -7.57 -10.15 -14.50
N ALA A 36 -8.39 -9.43 -13.76
CA ALA A 36 -9.75 -9.03 -14.18
C ALA A 36 -9.72 -8.24 -15.49
N TYR A 37 -8.82 -7.29 -15.61
CA TYR A 37 -8.65 -6.49 -16.81
C TYR A 37 -8.21 -7.33 -18.01
N LYS A 38 -7.24 -8.21 -17.85
CA LYS A 38 -6.76 -9.11 -18.93
C LYS A 38 -7.86 -10.07 -19.43
N MET A 39 -8.77 -10.48 -18.56
CA MET A 39 -9.85 -11.42 -18.91
C MET A 39 -11.10 -10.74 -19.44
N TRP A 40 -11.48 -9.60 -18.87
CA TRP A 40 -12.80 -8.98 -19.13
C TRP A 40 -12.75 -7.46 -19.33
N GLY A 41 -11.56 -6.85 -19.23
CA GLY A 41 -11.39 -5.41 -19.37
C GLY A 41 -11.39 -4.98 -20.83
N ASN A 42 -11.73 -3.72 -21.03
CA ASN A 42 -11.64 -3.03 -22.31
C ASN A 42 -11.08 -1.62 -22.07
N ALA A 43 -10.03 -1.24 -22.78
CA ALA A 43 -9.37 0.04 -22.59
C ALA A 43 -10.32 1.23 -22.84
N GLU A 44 -11.13 1.17 -23.90
CA GLU A 44 -12.08 2.23 -24.21
C GLU A 44 -13.14 2.40 -23.11
N ALA A 45 -13.60 1.30 -22.51
CA ALA A 45 -14.54 1.34 -21.40
C ALA A 45 -13.87 1.92 -20.13
N VAL A 46 -12.62 1.55 -19.86
CA VAL A 46 -11.86 2.09 -18.71
C VAL A 46 -11.57 3.59 -18.91
N GLU A 47 -11.23 4.03 -20.10
CA GLU A 47 -11.03 5.45 -20.40
C GLU A 47 -12.32 6.27 -20.27
N LYS A 48 -13.45 5.70 -20.68
CA LYS A 48 -14.76 6.35 -20.62
C LYS A 48 -15.35 6.39 -19.22
N ASP A 49 -15.38 5.26 -18.53
CA ASP A 49 -16.14 5.06 -17.29
C ASP A 49 -15.23 5.06 -16.04
N GLY A 50 -13.90 5.08 -16.23
CA GLY A 50 -12.90 5.24 -15.18
C GLY A 50 -12.98 4.18 -14.10
N ILE A 51 -13.02 4.64 -12.85
CA ILE A 51 -13.05 3.76 -11.68
C ILE A 51 -14.29 2.85 -11.64
N SER A 52 -15.40 3.27 -12.24
CA SER A 52 -16.64 2.46 -12.27
C SER A 52 -16.42 1.18 -13.07
N GLU A 53 -15.71 1.24 -14.19
CA GLU A 53 -15.38 0.04 -14.97
C GLU A 53 -14.36 -0.84 -14.24
N LEU A 54 -13.33 -0.24 -13.61
CA LEU A 54 -12.39 -0.99 -12.79
C LEU A 54 -13.09 -1.73 -11.65
N MET A 55 -14.02 -1.09 -10.96
CA MET A 55 -14.83 -1.71 -9.91
C MET A 55 -15.71 -2.84 -10.45
N ARG A 56 -16.36 -2.64 -11.61
CA ARG A 56 -17.18 -3.67 -12.23
C ARG A 56 -16.39 -4.94 -12.50
N ILE A 57 -15.22 -4.83 -13.12
CA ILE A 57 -14.40 -6.01 -13.43
C ILE A 57 -13.77 -6.61 -12.16
N TYR A 58 -13.46 -5.80 -11.15
CA TYR A 58 -12.93 -6.27 -9.87
C TYR A 58 -13.97 -7.08 -9.09
N VAL A 59 -15.23 -6.63 -9.03
CA VAL A 59 -16.34 -7.40 -8.45
C VAL A 59 -16.53 -8.71 -9.19
N LYS A 60 -16.54 -8.65 -10.53
CA LYS A 60 -16.63 -9.87 -11.37
C LYS A 60 -15.51 -10.86 -11.07
N PHE A 61 -14.27 -10.38 -10.84
CA PHE A 61 -13.17 -11.26 -10.45
C PHE A 61 -13.50 -12.04 -9.18
N HIS A 62 -14.05 -11.40 -8.16
CA HIS A 62 -14.39 -12.07 -6.91
C HIS A 62 -15.50 -13.12 -7.10
N GLU A 63 -16.53 -12.80 -7.87
CA GLU A 63 -17.61 -13.74 -8.20
C GLU A 63 -17.10 -14.98 -8.97
N GLU A 64 -16.19 -14.78 -9.92
CA GLU A 64 -15.62 -15.89 -10.69
C GLU A 64 -14.57 -16.68 -9.89
N ALA A 65 -13.81 -16.03 -9.00
CA ALA A 65 -12.83 -16.69 -8.14
C ALA A 65 -13.49 -17.58 -7.06
N GLU A 66 -14.76 -17.36 -6.71
CA GLU A 66 -15.53 -18.28 -5.87
C GLU A 66 -15.84 -19.60 -6.61
N LYS A 67 -16.04 -19.53 -7.94
CA LYS A 67 -16.31 -20.69 -8.79
C LYS A 67 -15.02 -21.39 -9.23
N ASP A 68 -13.97 -20.62 -9.52
CA ASP A 68 -12.65 -21.09 -9.92
C ASP A 68 -11.55 -20.46 -9.06
N PRO A 69 -11.17 -21.10 -7.94
CA PRO A 69 -10.12 -20.61 -7.04
C PRO A 69 -8.76 -20.43 -7.70
N SER A 70 -8.47 -21.04 -8.85
CA SER A 70 -7.19 -20.90 -9.58
C SER A 70 -6.93 -19.47 -10.07
N LEU A 71 -7.98 -18.67 -10.20
CA LEU A 71 -7.87 -17.23 -10.52
C LEU A 71 -7.07 -16.46 -9.46
N ASN A 72 -7.11 -16.90 -8.20
CA ASN A 72 -6.29 -16.29 -7.16
C ASN A 72 -4.79 -16.59 -7.34
N ASP A 73 -4.43 -17.73 -7.93
CA ASP A 73 -3.04 -18.05 -8.25
C ASP A 73 -2.55 -17.19 -9.41
N THR A 74 -3.39 -16.99 -10.43
CA THR A 74 -3.13 -16.06 -11.53
C THR A 74 -2.93 -14.63 -11.01
N ALA A 75 -3.77 -14.17 -10.09
CA ALA A 75 -3.64 -12.85 -9.48
C ALA A 75 -2.35 -12.71 -8.66
N ARG A 76 -1.97 -13.74 -7.93
CA ARG A 76 -0.67 -13.77 -7.22
C ARG A 76 0.50 -13.69 -8.19
N ALA A 77 0.44 -14.41 -9.30
CA ALA A 77 1.48 -14.37 -10.33
C ALA A 77 1.63 -12.96 -10.94
N TRP A 78 0.52 -12.25 -11.20
CA TRP A 78 0.58 -10.86 -11.64
C TRP A 78 1.18 -9.92 -10.58
N PHE A 79 0.87 -10.15 -9.31
CA PHE A 79 1.48 -9.35 -8.25
C PHE A 79 2.99 -9.61 -8.11
N VAL A 80 3.45 -10.86 -8.27
CA VAL A 80 4.89 -11.20 -8.32
C VAL A 80 5.55 -10.47 -9.50
N LYS A 81 4.95 -10.49 -10.69
CA LYS A 81 5.45 -9.69 -11.83
C LYS A 81 5.60 -8.21 -11.53
N MET A 82 4.62 -7.61 -10.81
CA MET A 82 4.76 -6.22 -10.36
C MET A 82 5.96 -6.03 -9.43
N GLN A 83 6.20 -6.96 -8.50
CA GLN A 83 7.34 -6.91 -7.58
C GLN A 83 8.68 -7.04 -8.31
N ASP A 84 8.72 -7.85 -9.36
CA ASP A 84 9.90 -8.06 -10.21
C ASP A 84 10.14 -6.94 -11.23
N GLY A 85 9.23 -5.94 -11.30
CA GLY A 85 9.36 -4.80 -12.18
C GLY A 85 8.98 -5.09 -13.64
N ASP A 86 8.16 -6.11 -13.91
CA ASP A 86 7.65 -6.40 -15.25
C ASP A 86 6.96 -5.16 -15.85
N GLU A 87 7.36 -4.79 -17.06
CA GLU A 87 6.93 -3.53 -17.69
C GLU A 87 5.41 -3.48 -17.91
N GLU A 88 4.79 -4.58 -18.31
CA GLU A 88 3.35 -4.64 -18.53
C GLU A 88 2.61 -4.50 -17.20
N ALA A 89 3.01 -5.26 -16.18
CA ALA A 89 2.38 -5.25 -14.87
C ALA A 89 2.48 -3.86 -14.20
N ILE A 90 3.65 -3.23 -14.27
CA ILE A 90 3.88 -1.87 -13.74
C ILE A 90 3.10 -0.82 -14.52
N SER A 91 3.00 -0.94 -15.84
CA SER A 91 2.23 0.00 -16.67
C SER A 91 0.74 -0.05 -16.35
N LEU A 92 0.16 -1.26 -16.25
CA LEU A 92 -1.24 -1.45 -15.87
C LEU A 92 -1.51 -0.95 -14.45
N TRP A 93 -0.62 -1.26 -13.49
CA TRP A 93 -0.74 -0.77 -12.13
C TRP A 93 -0.74 0.76 -12.06
N LYS A 94 0.19 1.44 -12.73
CA LYS A 94 0.24 2.90 -12.79
C LYS A 94 -1.05 3.48 -13.37
N TRP A 95 -1.50 2.94 -14.48
CA TRP A 95 -2.72 3.40 -15.13
C TRP A 95 -3.95 3.28 -14.23
N PHE A 96 -4.16 2.14 -13.57
CA PHE A 96 -5.28 1.93 -12.64
C PHE A 96 -5.19 2.84 -11.42
N LYS A 97 -3.97 3.05 -10.90
CA LYS A 97 -3.72 3.97 -9.81
C LYS A 97 -4.08 5.41 -10.21
N ASP A 98 -3.65 5.86 -11.39
CA ASP A 98 -3.91 7.21 -11.87
C ASP A 98 -5.41 7.46 -12.08
N ILE A 99 -6.14 6.48 -12.60
CA ILE A 99 -7.61 6.54 -12.71
C ILE A 99 -8.26 6.66 -11.33
N SER A 100 -7.81 5.85 -10.37
CA SER A 100 -8.34 5.87 -9.01
C SER A 100 -8.06 7.19 -8.30
N LEU A 101 -6.86 7.75 -8.47
CA LEU A 101 -6.48 9.03 -7.89
C LEU A 101 -7.35 10.18 -8.39
N LYS A 102 -7.69 10.23 -9.68
CA LYS A 102 -8.59 11.25 -10.24
C LYS A 102 -9.95 11.26 -9.53
N GLU A 103 -10.50 10.09 -9.25
CA GLU A 103 -11.78 10.00 -8.53
C GLU A 103 -11.62 10.36 -7.05
N PHE A 104 -10.52 9.94 -6.40
CA PHE A 104 -10.24 10.32 -5.03
C PHE A 104 -10.08 11.84 -4.88
N GLU A 105 -9.38 12.49 -5.81
CA GLU A 105 -9.23 13.95 -5.83
C GLU A 105 -10.57 14.66 -5.96
N ARG A 106 -11.52 14.13 -6.75
CA ARG A 106 -12.88 14.65 -6.84
C ARG A 106 -13.57 14.61 -5.47
N VAL A 107 -13.45 13.49 -4.75
CA VAL A 107 -14.01 13.32 -3.41
C VAL A 107 -13.32 14.25 -2.40
N TYR A 108 -11.98 14.33 -2.43
CA TYR A 108 -11.22 15.20 -1.54
C TYR A 108 -11.60 16.66 -1.74
N LYS A 109 -11.76 17.11 -2.99
CA LYS A 109 -12.23 18.45 -3.32
C LYS A 109 -13.64 18.73 -2.77
N THR A 110 -14.55 17.75 -2.86
CA THR A 110 -15.92 17.87 -2.31
C THR A 110 -15.90 17.99 -0.78
N LEU A 111 -14.95 17.32 -0.11
CA LEU A 111 -14.81 17.33 1.35
C LEU A 111 -13.92 18.47 1.87
N ASP A 112 -13.36 19.29 0.98
CA ASP A 112 -12.35 20.31 1.30
C ASP A 112 -11.16 19.72 2.08
N VAL A 113 -10.64 18.60 1.57
CA VAL A 113 -9.47 17.89 2.11
C VAL A 113 -8.33 18.00 1.13
N SER A 114 -7.15 18.36 1.62
CA SER A 114 -5.91 18.38 0.85
C SER A 114 -4.79 17.66 1.61
N PHE A 115 -3.75 17.26 0.88
CA PHE A 115 -2.59 16.59 1.44
C PHE A 115 -1.31 17.23 0.92
N ASP A 116 -0.28 17.26 1.77
CA ASP A 116 1.05 17.76 1.42
C ASP A 116 1.88 16.67 0.71
N SER A 117 1.54 15.39 0.93
CA SER A 117 2.21 14.26 0.35
C SER A 117 1.24 13.12 0.01
N TYR A 118 1.50 12.46 -1.14
CA TYR A 118 0.81 11.24 -1.60
C TYR A 118 1.76 10.02 -1.57
N ALA A 119 2.71 10.00 -0.63
CA ALA A 119 3.60 8.87 -0.41
C ALA A 119 2.82 7.69 0.20
N GLY A 120 2.18 6.91 -0.67
CA GLY A 120 1.45 5.70 -0.35
C GLY A 120 2.38 4.50 -0.09
N GLU A 121 1.81 3.31 0.00
CA GLU A 121 2.56 2.08 0.28
C GLU A 121 3.67 1.80 -0.73
N SER A 122 3.39 2.00 -2.03
CA SER A 122 4.34 1.74 -3.11
C SER A 122 5.61 2.59 -3.02
N PHE A 123 5.53 3.78 -2.45
CA PHE A 123 6.65 4.69 -2.28
C PHE A 123 7.77 4.12 -1.40
N TYR A 124 7.44 3.17 -0.52
CA TYR A 124 8.39 2.61 0.45
C TYR A 124 9.00 1.29 0.00
N ASN A 125 8.62 0.74 -1.16
CA ASN A 125 9.05 -0.60 -1.59
C ASN A 125 10.59 -0.73 -1.71
N ASP A 126 11.26 0.29 -2.25
CA ASP A 126 12.73 0.33 -2.42
C ASP A 126 13.49 0.71 -1.13
N LYS A 127 12.78 1.05 -0.07
CA LYS A 127 13.35 1.55 1.20
C LYS A 127 13.32 0.53 2.33
N MET A 128 12.52 -0.54 2.19
CA MET A 128 12.34 -1.54 3.24
C MET A 128 13.63 -2.34 3.53
N ALA A 129 14.44 -2.62 2.51
CA ALA A 129 15.67 -3.37 2.69
C ALA A 129 16.64 -2.69 3.69
N ALA A 130 16.80 -1.38 3.61
CA ALA A 130 17.64 -0.62 4.51
C ALA A 130 17.15 -0.70 5.98
N VAL A 131 15.82 -0.70 6.17
CA VAL A 131 15.22 -0.84 7.51
C VAL A 131 15.42 -2.24 8.07
N VAL A 132 15.31 -3.27 7.25
CA VAL A 132 15.62 -4.65 7.66
C VAL A 132 17.07 -4.77 8.12
N GLU A 133 18.03 -4.18 7.39
CA GLU A 133 19.43 -4.21 7.80
C GLU A 133 19.64 -3.42 9.10
N GLU A 134 19.02 -2.26 9.28
CA GLU A 134 19.08 -1.51 10.54
C GLU A 134 18.56 -2.33 11.73
N LEU A 135 17.45 -3.07 11.55
CA LEU A 135 16.90 -3.96 12.59
C LEU A 135 17.88 -5.10 12.93
N LYS A 136 18.58 -5.65 11.92
CA LYS A 136 19.65 -6.66 12.14
C LYS A 136 20.83 -6.10 12.92
N GLU A 137 21.35 -4.93 12.50
CA GLU A 137 22.46 -4.27 13.17
C GLU A 137 22.17 -3.96 14.64
N LYS A 138 20.92 -3.62 14.94
CA LYS A 138 20.45 -3.38 16.31
C LYS A 138 20.16 -4.67 17.09
N ASN A 139 20.38 -5.84 16.51
CA ASN A 139 20.07 -7.16 17.10
C ASN A 139 18.60 -7.31 17.55
N LEU A 140 17.67 -6.67 16.83
CA LEU A 140 16.24 -6.74 17.11
C LEU A 140 15.54 -7.89 16.39
N LEU A 141 16.17 -8.45 15.32
CA LEU A 141 15.58 -9.54 14.57
C LEU A 141 15.98 -10.90 15.16
N LYS A 142 14.99 -11.77 15.28
CA LYS A 142 15.15 -13.19 15.66
C LYS A 142 14.53 -14.07 14.58
N GLU A 143 15.14 -15.20 14.30
CA GLU A 143 14.53 -16.21 13.44
C GLU A 143 13.48 -17.03 14.22
N SER A 144 12.33 -17.23 13.61
CA SER A 144 11.24 -18.05 14.13
C SER A 144 10.52 -18.75 12.98
N ASN A 145 10.61 -20.09 12.93
CA ASN A 145 9.98 -20.91 11.90
C ASN A 145 10.31 -20.47 10.44
N GLY A 146 11.58 -20.11 10.20
CA GLY A 146 12.05 -19.64 8.91
C GLY A 146 11.68 -18.18 8.57
N ALA A 147 10.97 -17.48 9.44
CA ALA A 147 10.64 -16.09 9.31
C ALA A 147 11.51 -15.23 10.22
N MET A 148 11.65 -13.92 9.90
CA MET A 148 12.33 -12.96 10.78
C MET A 148 11.30 -12.13 11.52
N ILE A 149 11.42 -12.11 12.84
CA ILE A 149 10.49 -11.42 13.74
C ILE A 149 11.23 -10.46 14.67
N VAL A 150 10.53 -9.46 15.16
CA VAL A 150 10.90 -8.72 16.38
C VAL A 150 10.09 -9.30 17.54
N ASP A 151 10.78 -9.78 18.58
CA ASP A 151 10.17 -10.29 19.78
C ASP A 151 9.62 -9.14 20.63
N LEU A 152 8.37 -9.23 21.02
CA LEU A 152 7.66 -8.23 21.83
C LEU A 152 7.10 -8.84 23.12
N GLU A 153 7.64 -9.97 23.59
CA GLU A 153 7.17 -10.68 24.78
C GLU A 153 7.24 -9.78 26.01
N ASP A 154 8.32 -9.01 26.18
CA ASP A 154 8.48 -8.06 27.29
C ASP A 154 7.36 -6.99 27.32
N ALA A 155 6.80 -6.66 26.15
CA ALA A 155 5.66 -5.76 26.01
C ALA A 155 4.31 -6.47 26.12
N LYS A 156 4.31 -7.79 26.37
CA LYS A 156 3.10 -8.65 26.39
C LYS A 156 2.31 -8.58 25.08
N MET A 157 3.01 -8.46 23.98
CA MET A 157 2.45 -8.41 22.63
C MET A 157 2.93 -9.61 21.80
N PRO A 158 2.15 -10.03 20.81
CA PRO A 158 2.62 -11.04 19.87
C PRO A 158 3.85 -10.53 19.08
N PRO A 159 4.74 -11.44 18.61
CA PRO A 159 5.91 -11.04 17.86
C PRO A 159 5.50 -10.32 16.58
N CYS A 160 6.28 -9.28 16.21
CA CYS A 160 6.07 -8.54 14.98
C CYS A 160 6.83 -9.23 13.83
N LEU A 161 6.09 -9.71 12.83
CA LEU A 161 6.66 -10.37 11.68
C LEU A 161 7.21 -9.33 10.68
N ILE A 162 8.51 -9.40 10.39
CA ILE A 162 9.23 -8.46 9.52
C ILE A 162 9.47 -9.06 8.14
N ILE A 163 9.95 -10.32 8.08
CA ILE A 163 10.19 -11.05 6.84
C ILE A 163 9.52 -12.41 6.97
N ARG A 164 8.72 -12.77 5.98
CA ARG A 164 8.10 -14.10 5.87
C ARG A 164 9.14 -15.17 5.54
N SER A 165 8.78 -16.43 5.77
CA SER A 165 9.62 -17.57 5.42
C SER A 165 9.95 -17.71 3.92
N ASP A 166 9.14 -17.09 3.05
CA ASP A 166 9.39 -17.01 1.61
C ASP A 166 10.25 -15.79 1.21
N GLY A 167 10.77 -15.02 2.18
CA GLY A 167 11.60 -13.83 1.97
C GLY A 167 10.80 -12.54 1.72
N GLY A 168 9.48 -12.62 1.63
CA GLY A 168 8.63 -11.45 1.40
C GLY A 168 8.51 -10.54 2.63
N THR A 169 8.51 -9.23 2.42
CA THR A 169 8.20 -8.24 3.45
C THR A 169 6.68 -8.08 3.64
N LEU A 170 6.29 -7.55 4.79
CA LEU A 170 4.89 -7.36 5.18
C LEU A 170 4.54 -5.89 5.37
N TYR A 171 3.25 -5.62 5.62
CA TYR A 171 2.78 -4.27 5.93
C TYR A 171 3.51 -3.65 7.13
N ALA A 172 3.80 -4.43 8.18
CA ALA A 172 4.53 -3.95 9.35
C ALA A 172 5.92 -3.40 9.00
N THR A 173 6.67 -4.08 8.12
CA THR A 173 7.97 -3.62 7.61
C THR A 173 7.83 -2.30 6.87
N ARG A 174 6.79 -2.17 6.05
CA ARG A 174 6.48 -0.94 5.31
C ARG A 174 6.10 0.20 6.24
N ASP A 175 5.29 -0.06 7.27
CA ASP A 175 4.87 0.95 8.23
C ASP A 175 6.05 1.48 9.06
N ILE A 176 6.95 0.60 9.52
CA ILE A 176 8.19 1.00 10.18
C ILE A 176 9.04 1.86 9.22
N THR A 177 9.17 1.43 7.97
CA THR A 177 9.90 2.18 6.93
C THR A 177 9.27 3.56 6.72
N ALA A 178 7.96 3.64 6.65
CA ALA A 178 7.24 4.90 6.50
C ALA A 178 7.47 5.81 7.72
N ALA A 179 7.41 5.28 8.93
CA ALA A 179 7.65 6.05 10.15
C ALA A 179 9.07 6.63 10.21
N LEU A 180 10.09 5.82 9.92
CA LEU A 180 11.48 6.24 9.89
C LEU A 180 11.73 7.27 8.78
N TYR A 181 11.19 7.04 7.57
CA TYR A 181 11.28 7.99 6.47
C TYR A 181 10.66 9.34 6.84
N ARG A 182 9.46 9.32 7.42
CA ARG A 182 8.74 10.53 7.83
C ARG A 182 9.49 11.27 8.92
N LYS A 183 10.05 10.55 9.92
CA LYS A 183 10.88 11.18 10.97
C LYS A 183 12.11 11.86 10.37
N LYS A 184 12.80 11.19 9.46
CA LYS A 184 13.99 11.75 8.80
C LYS A 184 13.66 12.95 7.89
N THR A 185 12.50 12.92 7.23
CA THR A 185 12.11 13.94 6.23
C THR A 185 11.48 15.17 6.86
N TYR A 186 10.62 14.98 7.84
CA TYR A 186 9.80 16.05 8.43
C TYR A 186 10.22 16.41 9.85
N ASP A 187 11.13 15.64 10.46
CA ASP A 187 11.59 15.79 11.85
C ASP A 187 10.43 16.06 12.84
N PHE A 188 9.34 15.33 12.69
CA PHE A 188 8.13 15.53 13.47
C PHE A 188 8.36 15.24 14.97
N GLU A 189 7.69 15.98 15.84
CA GLU A 189 7.61 15.69 17.28
C GLU A 189 6.48 14.68 17.57
N LYS A 190 5.40 14.73 16.80
CA LYS A 190 4.23 13.88 16.96
C LYS A 190 3.74 13.34 15.63
N CYS A 191 3.47 12.03 15.59
CA CYS A 191 2.83 11.33 14.47
C CYS A 191 1.47 10.79 14.96
N ILE A 192 0.42 11.02 14.17
CA ILE A 192 -0.97 10.61 14.48
C ILE A 192 -1.49 9.75 13.34
#